data_bfcceb02ad5137fadc8ab2ad208e21b9
#
_entry.id   bfcceb02ad5137fadc8ab2ad208e21b9
#
_cell.length_a   1.000
_cell.length_b   1.000
_cell.length_c   1.000
_cell.angle_alpha   90.00
_cell.angle_beta   90.00
_cell.angle_gamma   90.00
#
_symmetry.space_group_name_H-M   'P 1'
#
loop_
_entity.id
_entity.type
_entity.pdbx_description
1 polymer ?
#
loop_
_entity_poly.entity_id
_entity_poly.type
_entity_poly.pdbx_seq_one_letter_code
_entity_poly.pdbx_strand_id
1 'polypeptide(L)'
;MSSAHRQSPGEQDGSPTPPAYISLDRGDIPATFVPRGTADGRGDRSRSERTDSKRDQRVSNDADDADFFHHVPVMAAEIVSLFATVPSGYVLDATLGGGGHAELLLEAYPSLSILGIDRDASALEAASRRLGRFGNRFTAVHSRFDHLRTAMNTARISEISGALFDLGVSSPQLDRAERGFSYRNDAPLDMRMDVSQPWSGADVVNGYTEDQLIRVLFENGDERFAPRIARAIIANRPIESTTELAGIIVAAIPAAVRRTGGHPAKRSFQAIRIEVNRELEILPDALDEAISATVIGGRVAVLSYHSGEDRIVKERFRSAETGDCVCPPNLPCVCGALRTVRLVRRIAKTPTTDEIAGNRRAASARLRVVEKIEQDVIGNLDETTEPR
;
A
#
# COMPACT_ATOMS: atom_id res chain seq x y z
N MET A 1 12.06 -34.21 -64.99
CA MET A 1 12.77 -32.96 -64.66
C MET A 1 11.74 -32.06 -63.96
N SER A 2 11.74 -32.06 -62.62
CA SER A 2 10.84 -31.19 -61.87
C SER A 2 11.61 -30.80 -60.59
N SER A 3 11.97 -29.53 -60.52
CA SER A 3 12.76 -28.95 -59.41
C SER A 3 11.83 -28.61 -58.25
N ALA A 4 12.03 -29.23 -57.11
CA ALA A 4 11.36 -28.92 -55.87
C ALA A 4 12.15 -27.80 -55.13
N HIS A 5 11.56 -26.64 -54.94
CA HIS A 5 12.05 -25.58 -54.05
C HIS A 5 11.70 -25.98 -52.61
N ARG A 6 12.73 -26.13 -51.78
CA ARG A 6 12.60 -26.18 -50.31
C ARG A 6 12.50 -24.75 -49.76
N GLN A 7 11.40 -24.46 -49.14
CA GLN A 7 11.27 -23.27 -48.26
C GLN A 7 11.77 -23.66 -46.88
N SER A 8 12.67 -22.85 -46.33
CA SER A 8 13.14 -22.90 -44.92
C SER A 8 12.08 -22.36 -43.97
N PRO A 9 11.87 -22.97 -42.78
CA PRO A 9 10.97 -22.43 -41.77
C PRO A 9 11.59 -21.17 -41.12
N GLY A 10 10.83 -20.07 -41.08
CA GLY A 10 11.19 -18.90 -40.35
C GLY A 10 11.23 -19.18 -38.84
N GLU A 11 12.31 -18.79 -38.19
CA GLU A 11 12.44 -18.71 -36.75
C GLU A 11 11.39 -17.73 -36.19
N GLN A 12 10.44 -18.25 -35.42
CA GLN A 12 9.57 -17.44 -34.60
C GLN A 12 10.37 -17.03 -33.37
N ASP A 13 10.60 -15.72 -33.22
CA ASP A 13 11.15 -15.11 -32.04
C ASP A 13 10.17 -15.31 -30.87
N GLY A 14 10.50 -16.26 -30.01
CA GLY A 14 9.70 -16.71 -28.86
C GLY A 14 9.97 -15.88 -27.61
N SER A 15 10.01 -14.54 -27.72
CA SER A 15 10.05 -13.71 -26.52
C SER A 15 8.74 -13.87 -25.74
N PRO A 16 8.77 -14.29 -24.45
CA PRO A 16 7.56 -14.44 -23.66
C PRO A 16 6.89 -13.08 -23.46
N THR A 17 5.67 -12.95 -23.94
CA THR A 17 4.81 -11.79 -23.63
C THR A 17 4.57 -11.76 -22.12
N PRO A 18 4.83 -10.64 -21.42
CA PRO A 18 4.56 -10.55 -19.99
C PRO A 18 3.07 -10.77 -19.72
N PRO A 19 2.71 -11.46 -18.63
CA PRO A 19 1.31 -11.66 -18.26
C PRO A 19 0.64 -10.30 -18.05
N ALA A 20 -0.49 -10.09 -18.73
CA ALA A 20 -1.33 -8.90 -18.52
C ALA A 20 -1.96 -8.95 -17.13
N TYR A 21 -1.94 -7.85 -16.38
CA TYR A 21 -2.69 -7.74 -15.14
C TYR A 21 -4.19 -7.65 -15.40
N ILE A 22 -4.99 -8.14 -14.44
CA ILE A 22 -6.45 -8.09 -14.50
C ILE A 22 -6.91 -6.77 -13.87
N SER A 23 -7.67 -5.95 -14.59
CA SER A 23 -8.30 -4.73 -14.06
C SER A 23 -9.73 -5.03 -13.66
N LEU A 24 -10.14 -4.62 -12.46
CA LEU A 24 -11.52 -4.67 -12.04
C LEU A 24 -12.29 -3.51 -12.71
N ASP A 25 -13.41 -3.84 -13.37
CA ASP A 25 -14.21 -2.88 -14.09
C ASP A 25 -14.89 -1.90 -13.11
N ARG A 26 -15.03 -0.62 -13.52
CA ARG A 26 -15.52 0.48 -12.66
C ARG A 26 -16.96 0.32 -12.16
N GLY A 27 -17.68 -0.74 -12.59
CA GLY A 27 -19.07 -0.99 -12.23
C GLY A 27 -19.30 -1.48 -10.79
N ASP A 28 -18.28 -1.98 -10.10
CA ASP A 28 -18.41 -2.67 -8.82
C ASP A 28 -18.07 -1.81 -7.58
N ILE A 29 -17.83 -0.51 -7.76
CA ILE A 29 -17.53 0.40 -6.65
C ILE A 29 -18.83 1.10 -6.23
N PRO A 30 -19.38 0.88 -5.02
CA PRO A 30 -20.52 1.64 -4.54
C PRO A 30 -20.14 3.12 -4.42
N ALA A 31 -20.83 3.95 -5.20
CA ALA A 31 -20.71 5.40 -5.14
C ALA A 31 -21.36 5.90 -3.84
N THR A 32 -20.54 6.21 -2.84
CA THR A 32 -21.02 6.94 -1.66
C THR A 32 -20.12 8.13 -1.38
N PHE A 33 -20.75 9.26 -1.46
CA PHE A 33 -20.37 10.61 -1.08
C PHE A 33 -20.03 11.57 -2.22
N VAL A 34 -21.05 12.26 -2.71
CA VAL A 34 -20.94 13.49 -3.51
C VAL A 34 -21.32 14.68 -2.61
N PRO A 35 -20.41 15.61 -2.32
CA PRO A 35 -20.83 16.91 -1.78
C PRO A 35 -21.44 17.74 -2.91
N ARG A 36 -22.64 18.29 -2.69
CA ARG A 36 -23.29 19.22 -3.60
C ARG A 36 -22.49 20.53 -3.67
N GLY A 37 -21.91 20.81 -4.82
CA GLY A 37 -21.32 22.09 -5.16
C GLY A 37 -22.09 22.69 -6.33
N THR A 38 -22.49 23.94 -6.19
CA THR A 38 -23.31 24.77 -7.05
C THR A 38 -22.68 25.05 -8.41
N ALA A 39 -23.51 24.93 -9.45
CA ALA A 39 -23.22 25.35 -10.82
C ALA A 39 -23.36 26.87 -10.96
N ASP A 40 -22.49 27.47 -11.78
CA ASP A 40 -22.73 28.55 -12.76
C ASP A 40 -21.35 28.87 -13.38
N GLY A 41 -21.16 29.06 -14.66
CA GLY A 41 -21.94 29.41 -15.79
C GLY A 41 -21.04 30.14 -16.77
N ARG A 42 -21.03 29.72 -18.05
CA ARG A 42 -20.79 30.51 -19.28
C ARG A 42 -19.39 30.99 -19.69
N GLY A 43 -19.06 30.59 -20.90
CA GLY A 43 -18.66 31.49 -21.97
C GLY A 43 -17.36 31.19 -22.69
N ASP A 44 -17.33 30.51 -23.73
CA ASP A 44 -17.41 30.80 -25.18
C ASP A 44 -16.15 31.46 -25.81
N ARG A 45 -15.75 30.88 -26.96
CA ARG A 45 -15.03 31.36 -28.14
C ARG A 45 -13.49 31.31 -28.21
N SER A 46 -13.03 30.28 -28.90
CA SER A 46 -12.61 30.28 -30.32
C SER A 46 -11.28 30.93 -30.71
N ARG A 47 -10.56 30.19 -31.56
CA ARG A 47 -9.63 30.57 -32.64
C ARG A 47 -8.15 30.43 -32.28
N SER A 48 -7.32 29.83 -33.02
CA SER A 48 -7.12 29.41 -34.41
C SER A 48 -5.72 28.81 -34.54
N GLU A 49 -5.62 27.85 -35.43
CA GLU A 49 -4.46 27.21 -36.02
C GLU A 49 -3.17 28.04 -36.09
N ARG A 50 -2.00 27.39 -35.80
CA ARG A 50 -0.87 27.37 -36.78
C ARG A 50 0.00 26.14 -36.50
N THR A 51 0.12 25.36 -37.53
CA THR A 51 1.11 24.33 -37.80
C THR A 51 2.53 24.87 -37.70
N ASP A 52 3.41 24.15 -36.97
CA ASP A 52 4.79 24.00 -37.49
C ASP A 52 5.40 22.67 -37.03
N SER A 53 5.89 21.96 -38.03
CA SER A 53 6.53 20.66 -37.93
C SER A 53 7.96 20.81 -37.41
N LYS A 54 8.33 20.08 -36.37
CA LYS A 54 9.73 19.67 -36.16
C LYS A 54 9.83 18.25 -35.63
N ARG A 55 10.29 17.42 -36.50
CA ARG A 55 11.03 16.16 -36.44
C ARG A 55 11.30 15.57 -35.04
N ASP A 56 10.82 14.35 -34.93
CA ASP A 56 11.26 13.27 -34.05
C ASP A 56 12.75 13.29 -33.68
N GLN A 57 12.98 13.33 -32.39
CA GLN A 57 14.06 12.57 -31.74
C GLN A 57 13.42 11.86 -30.56
N ARG A 58 12.92 10.67 -30.80
CA ARG A 58 12.68 9.68 -29.75
C ARG A 58 14.07 9.26 -29.24
N VAL A 59 14.52 9.87 -28.15
CA VAL A 59 15.56 9.31 -27.31
C VAL A 59 14.83 8.36 -26.38
N SER A 60 15.14 7.08 -26.53
CA SER A 60 14.65 5.99 -25.69
C SER A 60 15.08 6.22 -24.25
N ASN A 61 14.10 6.46 -23.37
CA ASN A 61 14.30 6.55 -21.91
C ASN A 61 14.31 5.16 -21.24
N ASP A 62 14.71 4.11 -21.97
CA ASP A 62 14.69 2.72 -21.44
C ASP A 62 15.80 2.44 -20.39
N ALA A 63 16.77 3.37 -20.23
CA ALA A 63 17.86 3.20 -19.26
C ALA A 63 17.51 3.73 -17.85
N ASP A 64 16.61 4.70 -17.73
CA ASP A 64 16.24 5.31 -16.44
C ASP A 64 15.20 4.49 -15.65
N ASP A 65 14.38 3.69 -16.32
CA ASP A 65 13.36 2.86 -15.66
C ASP A 65 13.93 1.61 -14.95
N ALA A 66 15.08 1.10 -15.38
CA ALA A 66 15.66 -0.12 -14.81
C ALA A 66 16.28 0.10 -13.42
N ASP A 67 16.76 1.30 -13.12
CA ASP A 67 17.46 1.60 -11.86
C ASP A 67 16.48 1.97 -10.71
N PHE A 68 15.24 2.34 -11.03
CA PHE A 68 14.23 2.77 -10.05
C PHE A 68 13.64 1.64 -9.19
N PHE A 69 13.76 0.38 -9.65
CA PHE A 69 13.12 -0.77 -9.01
C PHE A 69 14.08 -1.74 -8.29
N HIS A 70 15.36 -1.42 -8.16
CA HIS A 70 16.33 -2.22 -7.40
C HIS A 70 16.32 -1.95 -5.88
N HIS A 71 15.18 -1.53 -5.34
CA HIS A 71 15.05 -1.33 -3.90
C HIS A 71 14.93 -2.67 -3.18
N VAL A 72 15.83 -2.93 -2.21
CA VAL A 72 15.71 -4.09 -1.33
C VAL A 72 14.48 -3.91 -0.45
N PRO A 73 13.53 -4.86 -0.44
CA PRO A 73 12.34 -4.78 0.41
C PRO A 73 12.71 -4.69 1.89
N VAL A 74 11.90 -3.97 2.67
CA VAL A 74 12.13 -3.80 4.10
C VAL A 74 11.92 -5.12 4.83
N MET A 75 12.85 -5.49 5.74
CA MET A 75 12.82 -6.73 6.52
C MET A 75 12.68 -7.99 5.64
N ALA A 76 13.38 -8.00 4.50
CA ALA A 76 13.29 -9.05 3.49
C ALA A 76 13.54 -10.47 4.04
N ALA A 77 14.59 -10.64 4.83
CA ALA A 77 14.95 -11.93 5.42
C ALA A 77 13.91 -12.42 6.43
N GLU A 78 13.38 -11.51 7.23
CA GLU A 78 12.32 -11.80 8.19
C GLU A 78 11.03 -12.21 7.49
N ILE A 79 10.62 -11.49 6.44
CA ILE A 79 9.43 -11.84 5.65
C ILE A 79 9.60 -13.20 5.01
N VAL A 80 10.72 -13.48 4.35
CA VAL A 80 10.98 -14.81 3.77
C VAL A 80 10.88 -15.89 4.85
N SER A 81 11.55 -15.71 5.99
CA SER A 81 11.53 -16.69 7.10
C SER A 81 10.11 -16.95 7.65
N LEU A 82 9.26 -15.94 7.69
CA LEU A 82 7.88 -16.07 8.15
C LEU A 82 7.01 -16.98 7.29
N PHE A 83 7.26 -17.01 5.99
CA PHE A 83 6.49 -17.85 5.06
C PHE A 83 7.09 -19.23 4.84
N ALA A 84 8.20 -19.59 5.52
CA ALA A 84 8.84 -20.91 5.38
C ALA A 84 7.96 -22.09 5.80
N THR A 85 7.02 -21.88 6.72
CA THR A 85 6.20 -22.93 7.33
C THR A 85 4.72 -22.86 7.00
N VAL A 86 4.31 -21.91 6.14
CA VAL A 86 2.91 -21.83 5.72
C VAL A 86 2.56 -22.98 4.76
N PRO A 87 1.30 -23.42 4.70
CA PRO A 87 0.86 -24.41 3.73
C PRO A 87 1.14 -23.99 2.29
N SER A 88 1.31 -24.94 1.39
CA SER A 88 1.42 -24.67 -0.05
C SER A 88 0.16 -23.99 -0.57
N GLY A 89 0.30 -23.04 -1.51
CA GLY A 89 -0.83 -22.33 -2.10
C GLY A 89 -0.49 -20.89 -2.44
N TYR A 90 -1.51 -20.03 -2.43
CA TYR A 90 -1.35 -18.63 -2.77
C TYR A 90 -1.02 -17.78 -1.53
N VAL A 91 -0.02 -16.93 -1.64
CA VAL A 91 0.20 -15.80 -0.72
C VAL A 91 -0.32 -14.54 -1.39
N LEU A 92 -1.17 -13.81 -0.69
CA LEU A 92 -1.63 -12.48 -1.11
C LEU A 92 -0.57 -11.45 -0.75
N ASP A 93 -0.01 -10.76 -1.73
CA ASP A 93 0.72 -9.51 -1.52
C ASP A 93 -0.28 -8.36 -1.75
N ALA A 94 -0.78 -7.79 -0.64
CA ALA A 94 -1.85 -6.79 -0.65
C ALA A 94 -1.38 -5.39 -1.04
N THR A 95 -0.06 -5.20 -1.16
CA THR A 95 0.63 -3.95 -1.45
C THR A 95 1.83 -4.24 -2.35
N LEU A 96 1.56 -4.84 -3.51
CA LEU A 96 2.56 -5.45 -4.38
C LEU A 96 3.73 -4.52 -4.73
N GLY A 97 3.43 -3.23 -4.96
CA GLY A 97 4.42 -2.26 -5.40
C GLY A 97 5.19 -2.77 -6.62
N GLY A 98 6.51 -2.68 -6.60
CA GLY A 98 7.39 -3.24 -7.64
C GLY A 98 7.64 -4.74 -7.54
N GLY A 99 6.93 -5.47 -6.67
CA GLY A 99 7.01 -6.94 -6.55
C GLY A 99 8.24 -7.46 -5.80
N GLY A 100 8.90 -6.63 -5.00
CA GLY A 100 10.14 -7.03 -4.33
C GLY A 100 9.98 -8.18 -3.34
N HIS A 101 9.03 -8.10 -2.41
CA HIS A 101 8.71 -9.19 -1.47
C HIS A 101 8.16 -10.42 -2.20
N ALA A 102 7.27 -10.21 -3.18
CA ALA A 102 6.71 -11.27 -4.00
C ALA A 102 7.79 -12.09 -4.72
N GLU A 103 8.81 -11.42 -5.27
CA GLU A 103 9.95 -12.08 -5.92
C GLU A 103 10.70 -12.98 -4.96
N LEU A 104 11.07 -12.46 -3.78
CA LEU A 104 11.80 -13.22 -2.78
C LEU A 104 11.03 -14.48 -2.31
N LEU A 105 9.71 -14.35 -2.13
CA LEU A 105 8.86 -15.49 -1.75
C LEU A 105 8.78 -16.53 -2.87
N LEU A 106 8.63 -16.11 -4.12
CA LEU A 106 8.59 -17.00 -5.30
C LEU A 106 9.91 -17.72 -5.54
N GLU A 107 11.04 -17.05 -5.26
CA GLU A 107 12.38 -17.66 -5.36
C GLU A 107 12.64 -18.65 -4.23
N ALA A 108 12.28 -18.28 -3.00
CA ALA A 108 12.54 -19.12 -1.83
C ALA A 108 11.64 -20.36 -1.76
N TYR A 109 10.39 -20.26 -2.25
CA TYR A 109 9.39 -21.31 -2.02
C TYR A 109 8.69 -21.73 -3.32
N PRO A 110 9.15 -22.81 -3.98
CA PRO A 110 8.50 -23.34 -5.19
C PRO A 110 7.04 -23.76 -5.01
N SER A 111 6.62 -24.07 -3.77
CA SER A 111 5.25 -24.47 -3.43
C SER A 111 4.28 -23.30 -3.27
N LEU A 112 4.79 -22.08 -3.28
CA LEU A 112 3.97 -20.87 -3.17
C LEU A 112 3.73 -20.23 -4.53
N SER A 113 2.55 -19.66 -4.68
CA SER A 113 2.17 -18.75 -5.75
C SER A 113 1.80 -17.41 -5.14
N ILE A 114 1.89 -16.33 -5.91
CA ILE A 114 1.54 -14.97 -5.44
C ILE A 114 0.31 -14.47 -6.18
N LEU A 115 -0.66 -14.00 -5.41
CA LEU A 115 -1.68 -13.05 -5.86
C LEU A 115 -1.24 -11.66 -5.40
N GLY A 116 -0.76 -10.83 -6.31
CA GLY A 116 -0.39 -9.46 -6.01
C GLY A 116 -1.52 -8.50 -6.32
N ILE A 117 -1.84 -7.61 -5.38
CA ILE A 117 -2.77 -6.51 -5.64
C ILE A 117 -2.10 -5.18 -5.34
N ASP A 118 -2.39 -4.18 -6.18
CA ASP A 118 -1.99 -2.80 -5.96
C ASP A 118 -3.03 -1.88 -6.60
N ARG A 119 -3.17 -0.69 -6.05
CA ARG A 119 -4.03 0.37 -6.59
C ARG A 119 -3.30 1.28 -7.59
N ASP A 120 -1.97 1.21 -7.65
CA ASP A 120 -1.12 1.95 -8.58
C ASP A 120 -0.84 1.08 -9.82
N ALA A 121 -1.46 1.43 -10.95
CA ALA A 121 -1.27 0.69 -12.20
C ALA A 121 0.20 0.66 -12.65
N SER A 122 0.97 1.72 -12.38
CA SER A 122 2.40 1.76 -12.72
C SER A 122 3.24 0.77 -11.91
N ALA A 123 2.84 0.54 -10.66
CA ALA A 123 3.45 -0.47 -9.81
C ALA A 123 3.17 -1.89 -10.33
N LEU A 124 1.92 -2.16 -10.72
CA LEU A 124 1.53 -3.45 -11.31
C LEU A 124 2.27 -3.76 -12.61
N GLU A 125 2.45 -2.77 -13.48
CA GLU A 125 3.25 -2.94 -14.70
C GLU A 125 4.69 -3.31 -14.39
N ALA A 126 5.32 -2.62 -13.43
CA ALA A 126 6.68 -2.91 -13.01
C ALA A 126 6.79 -4.31 -12.38
N ALA A 127 5.88 -4.66 -11.49
CA ALA A 127 5.82 -5.99 -10.89
C ALA A 127 5.60 -7.08 -11.94
N SER A 128 4.72 -6.85 -12.92
CA SER A 128 4.46 -7.79 -14.01
C SER A 128 5.69 -8.06 -14.88
N ARG A 129 6.45 -7.01 -15.19
CA ARG A 129 7.74 -7.18 -15.89
C ARG A 129 8.75 -7.99 -15.06
N ARG A 130 8.87 -7.68 -13.76
CA ARG A 130 9.80 -8.33 -12.83
C ARG A 130 9.45 -9.79 -12.58
N LEU A 131 8.17 -10.08 -12.34
CA LEU A 131 7.69 -11.38 -11.89
C LEU A 131 7.21 -12.29 -13.04
N GLY A 132 7.15 -11.79 -14.27
CA GLY A 132 6.67 -12.55 -15.43
C GLY A 132 7.43 -13.88 -15.66
N ARG A 133 8.71 -13.96 -15.24
CA ARG A 133 9.52 -15.19 -15.30
C ARG A 133 8.98 -16.36 -14.47
N PHE A 134 8.10 -16.07 -13.48
CA PHE A 134 7.50 -17.12 -12.64
C PHE A 134 6.22 -17.74 -13.24
N GLY A 135 5.78 -17.22 -14.39
CA GLY A 135 4.64 -17.76 -15.15
C GLY A 135 3.35 -17.79 -14.33
N ASN A 136 2.70 -18.95 -14.29
CA ASN A 136 1.41 -19.14 -13.61
C ASN A 136 1.47 -19.10 -12.06
N ARG A 137 2.66 -19.00 -11.48
CA ARG A 137 2.80 -18.81 -10.04
C ARG A 137 2.62 -17.34 -9.62
N PHE A 138 2.46 -16.42 -10.56
CA PHE A 138 2.20 -15.01 -10.29
C PHE A 138 0.95 -14.54 -11.01
N THR A 139 0.07 -13.88 -10.27
CA THR A 139 -1.12 -13.22 -10.79
C THR A 139 -1.20 -11.83 -10.19
N ALA A 140 -1.41 -10.80 -11.01
CA ALA A 140 -1.58 -9.42 -10.56
C ALA A 140 -3.00 -8.92 -10.84
N VAL A 141 -3.59 -8.20 -9.88
CA VAL A 141 -4.93 -7.60 -10.01
C VAL A 141 -4.86 -6.14 -9.60
N HIS A 142 -5.35 -5.25 -10.46
CA HIS A 142 -5.50 -3.82 -10.14
C HIS A 142 -6.67 -3.64 -9.18
N SER A 143 -6.36 -3.47 -7.90
CA SER A 143 -7.36 -3.34 -6.83
C SER A 143 -6.77 -2.66 -5.60
N ARG A 144 -7.64 -2.04 -4.80
CA ARG A 144 -7.31 -1.67 -3.42
C ARG A 144 -7.38 -2.91 -2.53
N PHE A 145 -6.61 -2.91 -1.44
CA PHE A 145 -6.55 -4.07 -0.54
C PHE A 145 -7.85 -4.30 0.27
N ASP A 146 -8.74 -3.32 0.42
CA ASP A 146 -10.07 -3.51 1.01
C ASP A 146 -11.05 -4.27 0.08
N HIS A 147 -10.67 -4.47 -1.17
CA HIS A 147 -11.40 -5.28 -2.14
C HIS A 147 -10.73 -6.63 -2.41
N LEU A 148 -9.90 -7.11 -1.47
CA LEU A 148 -9.12 -8.33 -1.67
C LEU A 148 -9.96 -9.56 -1.99
N ARG A 149 -11.16 -9.69 -1.42
CA ARG A 149 -12.09 -10.80 -1.75
C ARG A 149 -12.52 -10.75 -3.22
N THR A 150 -12.82 -9.57 -3.72
CA THR A 150 -13.15 -9.38 -5.15
C THR A 150 -11.96 -9.73 -6.04
N ALA A 151 -10.75 -9.31 -5.66
CA ALA A 151 -9.52 -9.65 -6.38
C ALA A 151 -9.26 -11.17 -6.37
N MET A 152 -9.43 -11.85 -5.22
CA MET A 152 -9.35 -13.31 -5.10
C MET A 152 -10.36 -14.02 -6.01
N ASN A 153 -11.62 -13.58 -5.99
CA ASN A 153 -12.67 -14.15 -6.84
C ASN A 153 -12.35 -13.98 -8.34
N THR A 154 -11.84 -12.81 -8.72
CA THR A 154 -11.40 -12.53 -10.10
C THR A 154 -10.27 -13.46 -10.52
N ALA A 155 -9.32 -13.73 -9.63
CA ALA A 155 -8.23 -14.68 -9.83
C ALA A 155 -8.65 -16.15 -9.64
N ARG A 156 -9.93 -16.42 -9.26
CA ARG A 156 -10.48 -17.77 -8.96
C ARG A 156 -9.74 -18.47 -7.80
N ILE A 157 -9.37 -17.68 -6.79
CA ILE A 157 -8.70 -18.17 -5.57
C ILE A 157 -9.71 -18.07 -4.42
N SER A 158 -10.03 -19.19 -3.79
CA SER A 158 -10.99 -19.26 -2.66
C SER A 158 -10.33 -18.97 -1.31
N GLU A 159 -9.09 -19.43 -1.13
CA GLU A 159 -8.32 -19.37 0.11
C GLU A 159 -6.87 -19.02 -0.17
N ILE A 160 -6.18 -18.47 0.84
CA ILE A 160 -4.77 -18.12 0.77
C ILE A 160 -3.97 -18.78 1.87
N SER A 161 -2.72 -19.13 1.59
CA SER A 161 -1.75 -19.66 2.56
C SER A 161 -1.16 -18.57 3.44
N GLY A 162 -1.39 -17.32 3.10
CA GLY A 162 -1.01 -16.16 3.90
C GLY A 162 -1.21 -14.86 3.16
N ALA A 163 -1.03 -13.75 3.90
CA ALA A 163 -1.10 -12.42 3.35
C ALA A 163 0.07 -11.56 3.86
N LEU A 164 0.56 -10.69 3.00
CA LEU A 164 1.54 -9.65 3.31
C LEU A 164 0.95 -8.27 3.01
N PHE A 165 1.07 -7.36 3.96
CA PHE A 165 0.79 -5.94 3.81
C PHE A 165 2.09 -5.18 4.10
N ASP A 166 2.68 -4.53 3.11
CA ASP A 166 3.77 -3.56 3.26
C ASP A 166 3.18 -2.16 3.10
N LEU A 167 2.70 -1.60 4.23
CA LEU A 167 1.88 -0.38 4.23
C LEU A 167 2.69 0.87 3.87
N GLY A 168 1.99 1.95 3.54
CA GLY A 168 2.58 3.24 3.24
C GLY A 168 2.78 3.49 1.75
N VAL A 169 3.89 4.14 1.38
CA VAL A 169 4.17 4.57 0.01
C VAL A 169 5.40 3.86 -0.55
N SER A 170 5.32 3.48 -1.80
CA SER A 170 6.45 2.91 -2.51
C SER A 170 7.53 3.97 -2.81
N SER A 171 8.78 3.51 -2.98
CA SER A 171 9.89 4.43 -3.34
C SER A 171 9.61 5.23 -4.62
N PRO A 172 9.11 4.64 -5.71
CA PRO A 172 8.75 5.40 -6.91
C PRO A 172 7.71 6.50 -6.67
N GLN A 173 6.74 6.30 -5.76
CA GLN A 173 5.77 7.32 -5.42
C GLN A 173 6.40 8.53 -4.73
N LEU A 174 7.44 8.32 -3.90
CA LEU A 174 8.17 9.40 -3.24
C LEU A 174 9.21 10.07 -4.14
N ASP A 175 9.80 9.33 -5.06
CA ASP A 175 10.93 9.77 -5.86
C ASP A 175 10.48 10.47 -7.16
N ARG A 176 9.27 10.15 -7.66
CA ARG A 176 8.63 10.86 -8.77
C ARG A 176 7.95 12.13 -8.28
N ALA A 177 8.59 13.27 -8.53
CA ALA A 177 8.13 14.58 -8.03
C ALA A 177 6.68 14.88 -8.42
N GLU A 178 6.30 14.58 -9.67
CA GLU A 178 4.98 14.84 -10.24
C GLU A 178 3.82 14.14 -9.49
N ARG A 179 4.10 13.12 -8.68
CA ARG A 179 3.11 12.43 -7.84
C ARG A 179 2.71 13.24 -6.60
N GLY A 180 3.43 14.29 -6.24
CA GLY A 180 3.09 15.21 -5.16
C GLY A 180 3.22 14.64 -3.73
N PHE A 181 3.81 13.47 -3.52
CA PHE A 181 3.99 12.87 -2.19
C PHE A 181 5.06 13.54 -1.34
N SER A 182 6.01 14.24 -1.98
CA SER A 182 7.18 14.80 -1.30
C SER A 182 7.08 16.33 -1.15
N TYR A 183 7.34 16.83 0.04
CA TYR A 183 7.49 18.25 0.34
C TYR A 183 8.84 18.84 -0.09
N ARG A 184 9.73 18.04 -0.69
CA ARG A 184 11.09 18.44 -1.05
C ARG A 184 11.21 19.00 -2.47
N ASN A 185 10.34 18.52 -3.35
CA ASN A 185 10.34 18.89 -4.75
C ASN A 185 9.07 19.68 -5.04
N ASP A 186 9.17 20.68 -5.91
CA ASP A 186 8.00 21.43 -6.37
C ASP A 186 7.19 20.59 -7.35
N ALA A 187 5.91 20.39 -7.03
CA ALA A 187 5.02 19.52 -7.80
C ALA A 187 3.55 19.87 -7.50
N PRO A 188 2.61 19.47 -8.36
CA PRO A 188 1.19 19.56 -8.05
C PRO A 188 0.83 18.80 -6.76
N LEU A 189 -0.18 19.28 -6.04
CA LEU A 189 -0.72 18.62 -4.83
C LEU A 189 -1.60 17.42 -5.20
N ASP A 190 -1.03 16.39 -5.82
CA ASP A 190 -1.77 15.21 -6.24
C ASP A 190 -1.97 14.22 -5.08
N MET A 191 -0.91 13.57 -4.61
CA MET A 191 -0.88 12.58 -3.52
C MET A 191 -1.76 11.34 -3.72
N ARG A 192 -2.35 11.13 -4.90
CA ARG A 192 -3.14 9.93 -5.20
C ARG A 192 -2.24 8.74 -5.47
N MET A 193 -2.50 7.62 -4.83
CA MET A 193 -1.87 6.34 -5.18
C MET A 193 -2.48 5.78 -6.47
N ASP A 194 -3.80 5.83 -6.60
CA ASP A 194 -4.53 5.57 -7.83
C ASP A 194 -4.89 6.90 -8.53
N VAL A 195 -4.20 7.21 -9.62
CA VAL A 195 -4.43 8.45 -10.38
C VAL A 195 -5.80 8.51 -11.05
N SER A 196 -6.53 7.40 -11.14
CA SER A 196 -7.87 7.35 -11.71
C SER A 196 -8.95 7.84 -10.75
N GLN A 197 -8.66 7.92 -9.43
CA GLN A 197 -9.61 8.48 -8.48
C GLN A 197 -9.75 10.00 -8.66
N PRO A 198 -10.95 10.58 -8.44
CA PRO A 198 -11.17 12.00 -8.69
C PRO A 198 -10.61 12.92 -7.61
N TRP A 199 -10.35 12.42 -6.40
CA TRP A 199 -10.01 13.18 -5.20
C TRP A 199 -8.50 13.22 -4.95
N SER A 200 -7.92 14.41 -4.87
CA SER A 200 -6.48 14.67 -4.77
C SER A 200 -6.10 15.44 -3.50
N GLY A 201 -4.81 15.63 -3.27
CA GLY A 201 -4.31 16.50 -2.21
C GLY A 201 -4.76 17.96 -2.35
N ALA A 202 -4.88 18.44 -3.59
CA ALA A 202 -5.39 19.78 -3.87
C ALA A 202 -6.84 19.95 -3.40
N ASP A 203 -7.69 18.93 -3.56
CA ASP A 203 -9.08 18.96 -3.11
C ASP A 203 -9.17 19.00 -1.58
N VAL A 204 -8.33 18.26 -0.85
CA VAL A 204 -8.24 18.33 0.60
C VAL A 204 -7.77 19.71 1.05
N VAL A 205 -6.66 20.18 0.48
CA VAL A 205 -6.02 21.45 0.90
C VAL A 205 -6.89 22.65 0.56
N ASN A 206 -7.51 22.70 -0.61
CA ASN A 206 -8.28 23.86 -1.08
C ASN A 206 -9.78 23.75 -0.80
N GLY A 207 -10.33 22.55 -0.60
CA GLY A 207 -11.77 22.34 -0.46
C GLY A 207 -12.28 22.14 0.97
N TYR A 208 -11.46 21.58 1.89
CA TYR A 208 -11.92 21.29 3.25
C TYR A 208 -12.12 22.52 4.09
N THR A 209 -13.09 22.47 5.04
CA THR A 209 -13.26 23.49 6.08
C THR A 209 -12.11 23.46 7.09
N GLU A 210 -12.00 24.49 7.94
CA GLU A 210 -11.00 24.55 9.01
C GLU A 210 -11.10 23.34 9.93
N ASP A 211 -12.30 22.98 10.37
CA ASP A 211 -12.53 21.84 11.27
C ASP A 211 -12.16 20.50 10.62
N GLN A 212 -12.45 20.32 9.33
CA GLN A 212 -12.05 19.12 8.58
C GLN A 212 -10.53 19.03 8.48
N LEU A 213 -9.84 20.11 8.17
CA LEU A 213 -8.38 20.14 8.13
C LEU A 213 -7.75 19.87 9.49
N ILE A 214 -8.30 20.46 10.57
CA ILE A 214 -7.84 20.18 11.94
C ILE A 214 -7.96 18.70 12.25
N ARG A 215 -9.11 18.10 11.96
CA ARG A 215 -9.34 16.65 12.17
C ARG A 215 -8.34 15.81 11.41
N VAL A 216 -8.18 16.04 10.09
CA VAL A 216 -7.24 15.31 9.24
C VAL A 216 -5.81 15.39 9.77
N LEU A 217 -5.35 16.61 10.06
CA LEU A 217 -3.98 16.82 10.54
C LEU A 217 -3.73 16.18 11.92
N PHE A 218 -4.72 16.18 12.79
CA PHE A 218 -4.62 15.61 14.13
C PHE A 218 -4.75 14.07 14.10
N GLU A 219 -5.82 13.54 13.50
CA GLU A 219 -6.11 12.09 13.53
C GLU A 219 -5.14 11.28 12.67
N ASN A 220 -4.80 11.75 11.47
CA ASN A 220 -3.93 11.03 10.53
C ASN A 220 -2.44 11.36 10.72
N GLY A 221 -2.09 12.52 11.31
CA GLY A 221 -0.71 13.00 11.39
C GLY A 221 -0.14 13.13 12.81
N ASP A 222 -0.95 12.97 13.87
CA ASP A 222 -0.58 13.34 15.23
C ASP A 222 0.01 14.77 15.30
N GLU A 223 -0.53 15.71 14.47
CA GLU A 223 0.01 17.06 14.33
C GLU A 223 -0.47 17.97 15.45
N ARG A 224 0.43 18.32 16.35
CA ARG A 224 0.12 19.16 17.52
C ARG A 224 -0.31 20.59 17.19
N PHE A 225 0.11 21.08 16.03
CA PHE A 225 -0.18 22.43 15.57
C PHE A 225 -1.31 22.47 14.55
N ALA A 226 -2.12 21.41 14.46
CA ALA A 226 -3.21 21.28 13.50
C ALA A 226 -4.10 22.53 13.38
N PRO A 227 -4.58 23.18 14.49
CA PRO A 227 -5.41 24.39 14.36
C PRO A 227 -4.67 25.59 13.76
N ARG A 228 -3.36 25.73 14.00
CA ARG A 228 -2.57 26.82 13.43
C ARG A 228 -2.29 26.58 11.95
N ILE A 229 -1.97 25.35 11.60
CA ILE A 229 -1.69 24.94 10.23
C ILE A 229 -2.97 25.05 9.39
N ALA A 230 -4.11 24.56 9.88
CA ALA A 230 -5.39 24.67 9.19
C ALA A 230 -5.76 26.12 8.86
N ARG A 231 -5.66 27.03 9.84
CA ARG A 231 -5.90 28.46 9.62
C ARG A 231 -4.93 29.07 8.61
N ALA A 232 -3.65 28.68 8.66
CA ALA A 232 -2.66 29.16 7.71
C ALA A 232 -2.94 28.66 6.29
N ILE A 233 -3.37 27.41 6.13
CA ILE A 233 -3.81 26.85 4.84
C ILE A 233 -5.00 27.67 4.31
N ILE A 234 -6.06 27.83 5.11
CA ILE A 234 -7.26 28.58 4.71
C ILE A 234 -6.91 30.01 4.26
N ALA A 235 -6.04 30.70 5.01
CA ALA A 235 -5.67 32.08 4.72
C ALA A 235 -4.82 32.27 3.45
N ASN A 236 -4.21 31.20 2.94
CA ASN A 236 -3.31 31.25 1.78
C ASN A 236 -3.86 30.52 0.54
N ARG A 237 -5.14 30.15 0.54
CA ARG A 237 -5.77 29.51 -0.63
C ARG A 237 -5.94 30.50 -1.79
N PRO A 238 -5.86 30.03 -3.05
CA PRO A 238 -5.58 28.66 -3.47
C PRO A 238 -4.10 28.32 -3.34
N ILE A 239 -3.79 27.08 -2.96
CA ILE A 239 -2.43 26.53 -2.86
C ILE A 239 -2.26 25.53 -4.00
N GLU A 240 -1.25 25.70 -4.83
CA GLU A 240 -1.09 24.94 -6.08
C GLU A 240 0.02 23.89 -6.01
N SER A 241 1.05 24.10 -5.17
CA SER A 241 2.21 23.22 -5.16
C SER A 241 2.60 22.70 -3.78
N THR A 242 3.35 21.60 -3.80
CA THR A 242 3.89 20.95 -2.59
C THR A 242 4.84 21.86 -1.82
N THR A 243 5.68 22.63 -2.50
CA THR A 243 6.64 23.55 -1.85
C THR A 243 5.93 24.75 -1.23
N GLU A 244 4.90 25.28 -1.88
CA GLU A 244 4.06 26.33 -1.33
C GLU A 244 3.38 25.84 -0.04
N LEU A 245 2.69 24.71 -0.07
CA LEU A 245 2.07 24.09 1.10
C LEU A 245 3.09 23.86 2.22
N ALA A 246 4.27 23.31 1.90
CA ALA A 246 5.31 23.07 2.88
C ALA A 246 5.80 24.38 3.54
N GLY A 247 5.94 25.47 2.77
CA GLY A 247 6.31 26.79 3.27
C GLY A 247 5.28 27.33 4.26
N ILE A 248 3.99 27.24 3.92
CA ILE A 248 2.86 27.66 4.77
C ILE A 248 2.87 26.88 6.09
N ILE A 249 3.01 25.55 6.04
CA ILE A 249 3.05 24.70 7.22
C ILE A 249 4.25 25.07 8.11
N VAL A 250 5.45 25.21 7.53
CA VAL A 250 6.64 25.61 8.29
C VAL A 250 6.45 26.96 8.95
N ALA A 251 5.87 27.94 8.27
CA ALA A 251 5.61 29.28 8.83
C ALA A 251 4.60 29.23 10.00
N ALA A 252 3.61 28.36 9.95
CA ALA A 252 2.61 28.17 10.99
C ALA A 252 3.16 27.55 12.29
N ILE A 253 4.25 26.75 12.21
CA ILE A 253 4.85 26.08 13.37
C ILE A 253 5.81 27.04 14.11
N PRO A 254 5.80 27.09 15.46
CA PRO A 254 6.71 27.95 16.23
C PRO A 254 8.19 27.68 15.94
N ALA A 255 9.00 28.74 15.82
CA ALA A 255 10.41 28.64 15.43
C ALA A 255 11.26 27.74 16.36
N ALA A 256 10.95 27.72 17.67
CA ALA A 256 11.63 26.87 18.65
C ALA A 256 11.45 25.38 18.34
N VAL A 257 10.29 24.98 17.80
CA VAL A 257 9.95 23.58 17.51
C VAL A 257 10.50 23.13 16.15
N ARG A 258 10.63 24.05 15.18
CA ARG A 258 11.15 23.73 13.83
C ARG A 258 12.55 23.13 13.83
N ARG A 259 13.33 23.38 14.90
CA ARG A 259 14.74 22.94 15.04
C ARG A 259 14.87 21.56 15.68
N THR A 260 13.79 21.02 16.23
CA THR A 260 13.78 19.74 16.91
C THR A 260 13.05 18.68 16.08
N GLY A 261 13.70 17.58 15.75
CA GLY A 261 13.10 16.47 14.99
C GLY A 261 13.32 16.55 13.49
N GLY A 262 12.45 15.88 12.74
CA GLY A 262 12.44 15.86 11.26
C GLY A 262 11.84 17.14 10.66
N HIS A 263 11.69 17.13 9.32
CA HIS A 263 11.11 18.27 8.61
C HIS A 263 9.70 18.60 9.14
N PRO A 264 9.39 19.89 9.47
CA PRO A 264 8.12 20.27 10.10
C PRO A 264 6.87 19.88 9.31
N ALA A 265 6.92 19.92 7.98
CA ALA A 265 5.79 19.55 7.13
C ALA A 265 5.55 18.02 7.03
N LYS A 266 6.47 17.16 7.53
CA LYS A 266 6.37 15.69 7.36
C LYS A 266 5.02 15.13 7.81
N ARG A 267 4.55 15.51 9.02
CA ARG A 267 3.32 14.98 9.60
C ARG A 267 2.07 15.45 8.83
N SER A 268 2.06 16.72 8.44
CA SER A 268 0.94 17.28 7.68
C SER A 268 0.83 16.67 6.28
N PHE A 269 1.93 16.45 5.59
CA PHE A 269 1.94 15.76 4.30
C PHE A 269 1.47 14.31 4.45
N GLN A 270 1.94 13.59 5.47
CA GLN A 270 1.46 12.25 5.79
C GLN A 270 -0.05 12.26 6.05
N ALA A 271 -0.56 13.21 6.83
CA ALA A 271 -1.97 13.31 7.17
C ALA A 271 -2.85 13.53 5.93
N ILE A 272 -2.45 14.43 5.03
CA ILE A 272 -3.17 14.71 3.79
C ILE A 272 -3.13 13.48 2.86
N ARG A 273 -1.97 12.83 2.73
CA ARG A 273 -1.82 11.60 1.95
C ARG A 273 -2.77 10.50 2.43
N ILE A 274 -2.80 10.25 3.74
CA ILE A 274 -3.68 9.25 4.37
C ILE A 274 -5.14 9.57 4.08
N GLU A 275 -5.53 10.83 4.16
CA GLU A 275 -6.90 11.28 3.84
C GLU A 275 -7.26 11.05 2.38
N VAL A 276 -6.40 11.49 1.45
CA VAL A 276 -6.59 11.31 0.00
C VAL A 276 -6.78 9.85 -0.36
N ASN A 277 -6.02 8.97 0.27
CA ASN A 277 -5.98 7.55 -0.05
C ASN A 277 -6.83 6.68 0.88
N ARG A 278 -7.47 7.25 1.92
CA ARG A 278 -8.29 6.56 2.91
C ARG A 278 -7.54 5.40 3.61
N GLU A 279 -6.22 5.53 3.77
CA GLU A 279 -5.33 4.43 4.14
C GLU A 279 -5.72 3.78 5.47
N LEU A 280 -6.02 4.59 6.51
CA LEU A 280 -6.39 4.07 7.83
C LEU A 280 -7.84 3.58 7.91
N GLU A 281 -8.74 4.16 7.11
CA GLU A 281 -10.16 3.83 7.10
C GLU A 281 -10.41 2.41 6.58
N ILE A 282 -9.72 2.03 5.51
CA ILE A 282 -9.91 0.75 4.83
C ILE A 282 -9.10 -0.41 5.42
N LEU A 283 -8.12 -0.12 6.28
CA LEU A 283 -7.19 -1.11 6.80
C LEU A 283 -7.85 -2.15 7.75
N PRO A 284 -8.75 -1.78 8.68
CA PRO A 284 -9.37 -2.75 9.57
C PRO A 284 -10.09 -3.88 8.84
N ASP A 285 -10.96 -3.54 7.90
CA ASP A 285 -11.76 -4.51 7.14
C ASP A 285 -10.89 -5.40 6.25
N ALA A 286 -9.84 -4.82 5.65
CA ALA A 286 -8.88 -5.58 4.86
C ALA A 286 -8.10 -6.62 5.68
N LEU A 287 -7.72 -6.28 6.92
CA LEU A 287 -7.04 -7.22 7.81
C LEU A 287 -7.97 -8.36 8.25
N ASP A 288 -9.22 -8.05 8.58
CA ASP A 288 -10.21 -9.05 8.96
C ASP A 288 -10.51 -10.01 7.81
N GLU A 289 -10.66 -9.46 6.60
CA GLU A 289 -10.88 -10.25 5.40
C GLU A 289 -9.67 -11.15 5.08
N ALA A 290 -8.44 -10.62 5.20
CA ALA A 290 -7.22 -11.40 5.00
C ALA A 290 -7.10 -12.54 6.01
N ILE A 291 -7.39 -12.28 7.30
CA ILE A 291 -7.42 -13.32 8.35
C ILE A 291 -8.49 -14.36 8.02
N SER A 292 -9.67 -13.93 7.59
CA SER A 292 -10.78 -14.83 7.22
C SER A 292 -10.41 -15.74 6.05
N ALA A 293 -9.76 -15.17 5.02
CA ALA A 293 -9.38 -15.90 3.80
C ALA A 293 -8.19 -16.85 3.98
N THR A 294 -7.43 -16.68 5.07
CA THR A 294 -6.21 -17.46 5.34
C THR A 294 -6.58 -18.86 5.87
N VAL A 295 -5.97 -19.91 5.31
CA VAL A 295 -6.10 -21.29 5.78
C VAL A 295 -5.43 -21.49 7.14
N ILE A 296 -5.81 -22.56 7.87
CA ILE A 296 -5.17 -22.94 9.14
C ILE A 296 -3.67 -23.18 8.91
N GLY A 297 -2.82 -22.64 9.80
CA GLY A 297 -1.37 -22.66 9.68
C GLY A 297 -0.79 -21.58 8.75
N GLY A 298 -1.65 -20.88 8.01
CA GLY A 298 -1.25 -19.72 7.22
C GLY A 298 -0.98 -18.47 8.08
N ARG A 299 -0.30 -17.47 7.52
CA ARG A 299 0.13 -16.27 8.26
C ARG A 299 -0.29 -14.98 7.59
N VAL A 300 -0.69 -14.02 8.41
CA VAL A 300 -0.90 -12.63 7.97
C VAL A 300 0.18 -11.76 8.60
N ALA A 301 1.04 -11.17 7.75
CA ALA A 301 2.15 -10.32 8.12
C ALA A 301 1.89 -8.88 7.68
N VAL A 302 2.16 -7.90 8.55
CA VAL A 302 1.97 -6.48 8.28
C VAL A 302 3.20 -5.69 8.69
N LEU A 303 3.77 -4.98 7.73
CA LEU A 303 4.75 -3.92 7.95
C LEU A 303 4.00 -2.58 8.01
N SER A 304 4.17 -1.84 9.09
CA SER A 304 3.61 -0.50 9.28
C SER A 304 4.72 0.51 9.52
N TYR A 305 4.52 1.78 9.11
CA TYR A 305 5.56 2.81 9.14
C TYR A 305 5.20 4.02 10.00
N HIS A 306 4.00 4.06 10.56
CA HIS A 306 3.60 5.10 11.51
C HIS A 306 2.64 4.56 12.59
N SER A 307 2.48 5.36 13.66
CA SER A 307 1.71 5.00 14.85
C SER A 307 0.24 4.65 14.58
N GLY A 308 -0.39 5.32 13.60
CA GLY A 308 -1.78 5.07 13.23
C GLY A 308 -1.99 3.68 12.66
N GLU A 309 -1.16 3.29 11.69
CA GLU A 309 -1.18 1.93 11.12
C GLU A 309 -0.90 0.87 12.20
N ASP A 310 0.21 1.04 12.95
CA ASP A 310 0.62 0.07 13.97
C ASP A 310 -0.45 -0.14 15.05
N ARG A 311 -1.18 0.92 15.41
CA ARG A 311 -2.30 0.84 16.37
C ARG A 311 -3.43 -0.01 15.82
N ILE A 312 -3.89 0.24 14.59
CA ILE A 312 -4.96 -0.53 13.94
C ILE A 312 -4.58 -2.00 13.83
N VAL A 313 -3.38 -2.30 13.31
CA VAL A 313 -2.88 -3.67 13.17
C VAL A 313 -2.84 -4.39 14.53
N LYS A 314 -2.33 -3.71 15.56
CA LYS A 314 -2.29 -4.26 16.92
C LYS A 314 -3.69 -4.55 17.47
N GLU A 315 -4.62 -3.63 17.27
CA GLU A 315 -6.01 -3.77 17.74
C GLU A 315 -6.71 -4.92 17.03
N ARG A 316 -6.64 -5.00 15.69
CA ARG A 316 -7.29 -6.06 14.91
C ARG A 316 -6.70 -7.44 15.21
N PHE A 317 -5.37 -7.56 15.28
CA PHE A 317 -4.71 -8.81 15.61
C PHE A 317 -5.02 -9.27 17.05
N ARG A 318 -5.12 -8.32 17.98
CA ARG A 318 -5.53 -8.64 19.36
C ARG A 318 -6.98 -9.10 19.40
N SER A 319 -7.89 -8.42 18.72
CA SER A 319 -9.29 -8.81 18.62
C SER A 319 -9.41 -10.25 18.09
N ALA A 320 -8.75 -10.59 17.00
CA ALA A 320 -8.72 -11.93 16.44
C ALA A 320 -8.08 -13.00 17.36
N GLU A 321 -7.05 -12.62 18.16
CA GLU A 321 -6.40 -13.51 19.15
C GLU A 321 -7.26 -13.73 20.38
N THR A 322 -8.04 -12.73 20.81
CA THR A 322 -8.83 -12.79 22.03
C THR A 322 -10.33 -13.03 21.79
N GLY A 323 -10.77 -13.04 20.51
CA GLY A 323 -12.20 -13.12 20.19
C GLY A 323 -13.03 -12.03 20.87
N ASP A 324 -12.41 -10.86 21.17
CA ASP A 324 -12.99 -9.75 21.93
C ASP A 324 -13.51 -10.15 23.31
N CYS A 325 -12.84 -11.10 23.95
CA CYS A 325 -13.19 -11.57 25.28
C CYS A 325 -13.21 -10.42 26.31
N VAL A 326 -14.33 -10.27 27.02
CA VAL A 326 -14.56 -9.26 28.06
C VAL A 326 -14.40 -9.79 29.47
N CYS A 327 -14.07 -11.07 29.63
CA CYS A 327 -13.88 -11.71 30.93
C CYS A 327 -12.62 -11.18 31.64
N PRO A 328 -12.60 -11.15 32.97
CA PRO A 328 -11.39 -10.82 33.73
C PRO A 328 -10.24 -11.75 33.37
N PRO A 329 -8.99 -11.24 33.20
CA PRO A 329 -7.86 -12.02 32.66
C PRO A 329 -7.41 -13.19 33.57
N ASN A 330 -7.83 -13.21 34.83
CA ASN A 330 -7.45 -14.24 35.81
C ASN A 330 -8.57 -15.26 36.09
N LEU A 331 -9.68 -15.20 35.36
CA LEU A 331 -10.80 -16.12 35.50
C LEU A 331 -11.02 -16.87 34.18
N PRO A 332 -11.58 -18.08 34.25
CA PRO A 332 -11.98 -18.80 33.03
C PRO A 332 -12.94 -17.97 32.18
N CYS A 333 -12.77 -18.01 30.87
CA CYS A 333 -13.65 -17.32 29.96
C CYS A 333 -15.04 -17.99 29.95
N VAL A 334 -16.09 -17.21 30.19
CA VAL A 334 -17.48 -17.64 30.14
C VAL A 334 -18.32 -16.94 29.09
N CYS A 335 -17.71 -15.98 28.32
CA CYS A 335 -18.42 -15.21 27.30
C CYS A 335 -18.51 -15.92 25.94
N GLY A 336 -17.87 -17.08 25.78
CA GLY A 336 -17.87 -17.84 24.54
C GLY A 336 -17.02 -17.21 23.44
N ALA A 337 -16.10 -16.31 23.78
CA ALA A 337 -15.20 -15.68 22.80
C ALA A 337 -14.34 -16.73 22.09
N LEU A 338 -14.28 -16.63 20.76
CA LEU A 338 -13.54 -17.56 19.90
C LEU A 338 -12.28 -16.88 19.35
N ARG A 339 -11.14 -17.42 19.63
CA ARG A 339 -9.90 -17.01 18.97
C ARG A 339 -9.79 -17.68 17.59
N THR A 340 -9.31 -16.93 16.62
CA THR A 340 -9.13 -17.40 15.25
C THR A 340 -7.69 -17.36 14.79
N VAL A 341 -6.84 -16.68 15.55
CA VAL A 341 -5.41 -16.55 15.27
C VAL A 341 -4.57 -16.66 16.56
N ARG A 342 -3.28 -16.87 16.37
CA ARG A 342 -2.24 -16.79 17.39
C ARG A 342 -1.19 -15.75 16.98
N LEU A 343 -0.84 -14.81 17.89
CA LEU A 343 0.27 -13.88 17.66
C LEU A 343 1.61 -14.61 17.55
N VAL A 344 2.35 -14.37 16.47
CA VAL A 344 3.73 -14.86 16.32
C VAL A 344 4.67 -13.93 17.08
N ARG A 345 5.14 -14.36 18.26
CA ARG A 345 5.85 -13.48 19.23
C ARG A 345 7.36 -13.50 19.09
N ARG A 346 7.95 -14.61 18.60
CA ARG A 346 9.40 -14.81 18.52
C ARG A 346 9.94 -14.44 17.14
N ILE A 347 9.78 -13.15 16.79
CA ILE A 347 10.24 -12.56 15.52
C ILE A 347 10.89 -11.22 15.78
N ALA A 348 11.77 -10.78 14.88
CA ALA A 348 12.22 -9.39 14.82
C ALA A 348 11.02 -8.49 14.52
N LYS A 349 10.80 -7.46 15.33
CA LYS A 349 9.67 -6.54 15.18
C LYS A 349 10.08 -5.23 14.50
N THR A 350 11.35 -5.01 14.32
CA THR A 350 11.95 -3.80 13.76
C THR A 350 13.15 -4.18 12.92
N PRO A 351 13.47 -3.41 11.89
CA PRO A 351 14.67 -3.60 11.09
C PRO A 351 15.94 -3.54 11.92
N THR A 352 16.99 -4.17 11.43
CA THR A 352 18.33 -4.11 12.03
C THR A 352 18.96 -2.73 11.86
N THR A 353 19.98 -2.42 12.67
CA THR A 353 20.74 -1.16 12.53
C THR A 353 21.43 -1.04 11.18
N ASP A 354 21.90 -2.15 10.62
CA ASP A 354 22.59 -2.20 9.32
C ASP A 354 21.61 -1.94 8.18
N GLU A 355 20.40 -2.51 8.26
CA GLU A 355 19.34 -2.22 7.30
C GLU A 355 18.93 -0.74 7.32
N ILE A 356 18.77 -0.16 8.54
CA ILE A 356 18.45 1.27 8.70
C ILE A 356 19.58 2.15 8.15
N ALA A 357 20.84 1.75 8.31
CA ALA A 357 21.97 2.49 7.72
C ALA A 357 21.95 2.49 6.19
N GLY A 358 21.58 1.36 5.58
CA GLY A 358 21.42 1.24 4.12
C GLY A 358 20.10 1.83 3.58
N ASN A 359 19.02 1.72 4.36
CA ASN A 359 17.69 2.19 3.97
C ASN A 359 17.03 2.98 5.12
N ARG A 360 17.19 4.30 5.12
CA ARG A 360 16.59 5.18 6.14
C ARG A 360 15.06 5.13 6.18
N ARG A 361 14.40 4.70 5.10
CA ARG A 361 12.94 4.56 5.05
C ARG A 361 12.46 3.41 5.94
N ALA A 362 13.29 2.39 6.16
CA ALA A 362 13.00 1.28 7.07
C ALA A 362 12.97 1.68 8.55
N ALA A 363 13.56 2.80 8.96
CA ALA A 363 13.77 3.16 10.36
C ALA A 363 12.49 3.19 11.23
N SER A 364 11.33 3.42 10.64
CA SER A 364 10.04 3.44 11.34
C SER A 364 9.23 2.15 11.18
N ALA A 365 9.73 1.18 10.42
CA ALA A 365 9.01 -0.07 10.16
C ALA A 365 8.75 -0.88 11.44
N ARG A 366 7.55 -1.44 11.52
CA ARG A 366 7.09 -2.34 12.58
C ARG A 366 6.44 -3.56 11.96
N LEU A 367 6.96 -4.74 12.27
CA LEU A 367 6.43 -6.02 11.79
C LEU A 367 5.52 -6.63 12.83
N ARG A 368 4.29 -6.96 12.44
CA ARG A 368 3.33 -7.75 13.22
C ARG A 368 2.85 -8.93 12.42
N VAL A 369 2.70 -10.07 13.07
CA VAL A 369 2.32 -11.32 12.42
C VAL A 369 1.35 -12.10 13.29
N VAL A 370 0.31 -12.65 12.66
CA VAL A 370 -0.56 -13.66 13.22
C VAL A 370 -0.52 -14.92 12.38
N GLU A 371 -0.73 -16.05 13.03
CA GLU A 371 -0.91 -17.36 12.39
C GLU A 371 -2.35 -17.80 12.59
N LYS A 372 -3.01 -18.21 11.51
CA LYS A 372 -4.39 -18.74 11.54
C LYS A 372 -4.40 -20.07 12.27
N ILE A 373 -5.30 -20.20 13.22
CA ILE A 373 -5.54 -21.45 13.96
C ILE A 373 -6.96 -21.92 13.75
N GLU A 374 -7.21 -23.17 14.11
CA GLU A 374 -8.59 -23.64 14.27
C GLU A 374 -9.29 -22.81 15.34
N GLN A 375 -10.57 -22.51 15.11
CA GLN A 375 -11.34 -21.74 16.08
C GLN A 375 -11.41 -22.48 17.41
N ASP A 376 -11.02 -21.79 18.48
CA ASP A 376 -10.98 -22.36 19.81
C ASP A 376 -11.59 -21.39 20.84
N VAL A 377 -12.35 -21.97 21.79
CA VAL A 377 -12.94 -21.21 22.90
C VAL A 377 -11.82 -20.78 23.85
N ILE A 378 -11.74 -19.49 24.15
CA ILE A 378 -10.78 -18.99 25.14
C ILE A 378 -11.10 -19.59 26.52
N GLY A 379 -10.22 -20.43 27.00
CA GLY A 379 -10.39 -21.13 28.29
C GLY A 379 -10.04 -22.61 28.24
N ASN A 380 -10.01 -23.23 27.07
CA ASN A 380 -9.34 -24.52 26.88
C ASN A 380 -7.83 -24.27 26.69
N LEU A 381 -7.13 -23.97 27.75
CA LEU A 381 -5.66 -24.06 27.74
C LEU A 381 -5.32 -25.54 27.56
N ASP A 382 -4.79 -25.90 26.40
CA ASP A 382 -4.12 -27.19 26.23
C ASP A 382 -3.11 -27.36 27.38
N GLU A 383 -3.37 -28.31 28.26
CA GLU A 383 -2.46 -28.75 29.34
C GLU A 383 -1.13 -29.33 28.80
N THR A 384 -0.85 -29.21 27.49
CA THR A 384 0.31 -29.84 26.83
C THR A 384 1.49 -28.91 26.59
N THR A 385 1.52 -27.72 27.23
CA THR A 385 2.75 -26.90 27.19
C THR A 385 3.47 -27.04 28.55
N GLU A 386 4.27 -28.09 28.70
CA GLU A 386 5.24 -28.19 29.76
C GLU A 386 6.16 -26.96 29.76
N PRO A 387 6.44 -26.37 30.93
CA PRO A 387 7.40 -25.28 31.06
C PRO A 387 8.83 -25.84 30.93
N ARG A 388 9.52 -25.45 29.90
CA ARG A 388 11.00 -25.55 29.82
C ARG A 388 11.62 -24.19 29.63
#